data_b8a1d0b80777f3382923a790efb6ea28
#
_entry.id   b8a1d0b80777f3382923a790efb6ea28
#
_cell.length_a   1.000
_cell.length_b   1.000
_cell.length_c   1.000
_cell.angle_alpha   90.00
_cell.angle_beta   90.00
_cell.angle_gamma   90.00
#
_symmetry.space_group_name_H-M   'P 1'
#
loop_
_entity.id
_entity.type
_entity.pdbx_description
1 polymer ?
#
loop_
_entity_poly.entity_id
_entity_poly.type
_entity_poly.pdbx_seq_one_letter_code
_entity_poly.pdbx_strand_id
1 'polypeptide(L)'
;MDINDVEVPNDSFKLIQNLIQKYPNLKTLLEDIDSNLNQRLWYQLSRNLITLSRDPTLQQSKDLIEIYNGLVHFIQPTLNPMKYLEYVQNMLHNYKNNMKEALNFIENIESKSTKFKGEEKIFIKILKGFCYLDLNQMYELEEIIKNIEHDFSGKFEIDSSLYAQYYKLCVSFYEKKQDYDNFYSNAFQYLAYETKLSNEEKLDLCYKMCSAMLIGEKLYNFAELIEKDFFKLMHGTKYEWISNLILSFNSAKVDQFLSMMEQNKQKINENPILRGHLDFLPVKIRIAALLELIFQKNKNERTLTFEEICKVCQTEEDKIEYISMKALSHGLIKGYIDQVEKKLTVNWVQPKYLDKQKIILMQDRFTSWIEKAQKVLGDLQDNGIALLNN
;
A
#
# COMPACT_ATOMS: atom_id res chain seq x y z
N MET A 1 -10.91 -33.83 -22.40
CA MET A 1 -11.85 -34.44 -21.45
C MET A 1 -13.11 -33.64 -21.54
N ASP A 2 -14.17 -34.27 -21.97
CA ASP A 2 -15.50 -33.61 -21.99
C ASP A 2 -15.91 -33.31 -20.55
N ILE A 3 -16.48 -32.13 -20.35
CA ILE A 3 -16.87 -31.61 -19.03
C ILE A 3 -17.90 -32.51 -18.33
N ASN A 4 -18.53 -33.40 -19.12
CA ASN A 4 -19.59 -34.33 -18.67
C ASN A 4 -19.07 -35.66 -18.12
N ASP A 5 -17.76 -35.98 -18.23
CA ASP A 5 -17.22 -37.29 -17.88
C ASP A 5 -16.52 -37.35 -16.52
N VAL A 6 -16.72 -36.33 -15.67
CA VAL A 6 -16.17 -36.37 -14.33
C VAL A 6 -17.01 -37.25 -13.42
N GLU A 7 -16.51 -38.45 -13.11
CA GLU A 7 -17.13 -39.34 -12.13
C GLU A 7 -16.76 -38.88 -10.72
N VAL A 8 -17.75 -38.49 -9.95
CA VAL A 8 -17.59 -38.14 -8.54
C VAL A 8 -17.71 -39.42 -7.71
N PRO A 9 -16.71 -39.75 -6.87
CA PRO A 9 -16.77 -40.96 -6.02
C PRO A 9 -17.96 -40.94 -5.07
N ASN A 10 -18.61 -42.10 -4.86
CA ASN A 10 -19.70 -42.21 -3.89
C ASN A 10 -19.31 -41.82 -2.45
N ASP A 11 -18.01 -41.88 -2.12
CA ASP A 11 -17.52 -41.48 -0.83
C ASP A 11 -17.60 -39.93 -0.59
N SER A 12 -17.63 -39.15 -1.68
CA SER A 12 -17.86 -37.69 -1.59
C SER A 12 -19.24 -37.35 -1.01
N PHE A 13 -20.28 -38.11 -1.40
CA PHE A 13 -21.63 -37.93 -0.88
C PHE A 13 -21.74 -38.31 0.60
N LYS A 14 -21.08 -39.40 1.01
CA LYS A 14 -21.00 -39.79 2.43
C LYS A 14 -20.31 -38.73 3.27
N LEU A 15 -19.25 -38.13 2.72
CA LEU A 15 -18.51 -37.08 3.38
C LEU A 15 -19.37 -35.84 3.62
N ILE A 16 -20.17 -35.42 2.62
CA ILE A 16 -21.13 -34.31 2.76
C ILE A 16 -22.17 -34.64 3.84
N GLN A 17 -22.72 -35.86 3.87
CA GLN A 17 -23.70 -36.29 4.89
C GLN A 17 -23.10 -36.25 6.30
N ASN A 18 -21.86 -36.68 6.47
CA ASN A 18 -21.15 -36.61 7.76
C ASN A 18 -20.96 -35.14 8.21
N LEU A 19 -20.64 -34.26 7.28
CA LEU A 19 -20.48 -32.83 7.56
C LEU A 19 -21.80 -32.16 7.93
N ILE A 20 -22.92 -32.55 7.32
CA ILE A 20 -24.26 -32.06 7.69
C ILE A 20 -24.59 -32.42 9.14
N GLN A 21 -24.21 -33.63 9.60
CA GLN A 21 -24.40 -34.03 10.99
C GLN A 21 -23.49 -33.27 11.96
N LYS A 22 -22.25 -32.96 11.53
CA LYS A 22 -21.25 -32.28 12.36
C LYS A 22 -21.53 -30.79 12.50
N TYR A 23 -22.04 -30.14 11.44
CA TYR A 23 -22.26 -28.70 11.37
C TYR A 23 -23.71 -28.32 11.05
N PRO A 24 -24.65 -28.39 12.03
CA PRO A 24 -26.06 -28.08 11.79
C PRO A 24 -26.32 -26.65 11.31
N ASN A 25 -25.43 -25.69 11.64
CA ASN A 25 -25.53 -24.30 11.22
C ASN A 25 -25.27 -24.11 9.70
N LEU A 26 -24.55 -25.04 9.07
CA LEU A 26 -24.22 -24.99 7.65
C LEU A 26 -25.03 -25.99 6.80
N LYS A 27 -26.09 -26.59 7.42
CA LYS A 27 -26.90 -27.63 6.79
C LYS A 27 -27.46 -27.21 5.44
N THR A 28 -28.05 -26.03 5.33
CA THR A 28 -28.63 -25.51 4.08
C THR A 28 -27.59 -25.38 2.98
N LEU A 29 -26.40 -24.85 3.29
CA LEU A 29 -25.31 -24.72 2.31
C LEU A 29 -24.78 -26.09 1.86
N LEU A 30 -24.67 -27.06 2.77
CA LEU A 30 -24.22 -28.41 2.44
C LEU A 30 -25.26 -29.19 1.63
N GLU A 31 -26.56 -29.02 1.89
CA GLU A 31 -27.64 -29.58 1.09
C GLU A 31 -27.67 -28.96 -0.32
N ASP A 32 -27.44 -27.66 -0.43
CA ASP A 32 -27.31 -27.00 -1.75
C ASP A 32 -26.07 -27.51 -2.51
N ILE A 33 -24.96 -27.78 -1.83
CA ILE A 33 -23.79 -28.39 -2.47
C ILE A 33 -24.08 -29.78 -2.98
N ASP A 34 -24.79 -30.61 -2.20
CA ASP A 34 -25.17 -31.95 -2.58
C ASP A 34 -26.12 -31.93 -3.79
N SER A 35 -27.13 -31.07 -3.80
CA SER A 35 -28.05 -30.88 -4.89
C SER A 35 -27.40 -30.40 -6.19
N ASN A 36 -26.49 -29.39 -6.05
CA ASN A 36 -25.74 -28.84 -7.19
C ASN A 36 -24.77 -29.87 -7.78
N LEU A 37 -24.17 -30.71 -6.92
CA LEU A 37 -23.31 -31.82 -7.34
C LEU A 37 -24.07 -32.85 -8.15
N ASN A 38 -25.26 -33.27 -7.68
CA ASN A 38 -26.13 -34.21 -8.38
C ASN A 38 -26.62 -33.66 -9.71
N GLN A 39 -26.93 -32.34 -9.78
CA GLN A 39 -27.42 -31.67 -10.99
C GLN A 39 -26.26 -31.20 -11.91
N ARG A 40 -24.99 -31.41 -11.51
CA ARG A 40 -23.81 -30.98 -12.25
C ARG A 40 -23.76 -29.47 -12.51
N LEU A 41 -24.26 -28.66 -11.60
CA LEU A 41 -24.27 -27.19 -11.67
C LEU A 41 -22.95 -26.61 -11.17
N TRP A 42 -21.89 -26.75 -11.94
CA TRP A 42 -20.51 -26.44 -11.55
C TRP A 42 -20.28 -24.99 -11.12
N TYR A 43 -20.94 -24.03 -11.76
CA TYR A 43 -20.84 -22.63 -11.40
C TYR A 43 -21.42 -22.34 -10.01
N GLN A 44 -22.62 -22.83 -9.72
CA GLN A 44 -23.27 -22.66 -8.41
C GLN A 44 -22.49 -23.41 -7.33
N LEU A 45 -22.01 -24.61 -7.65
CA LEU A 45 -21.18 -25.41 -6.78
C LEU A 45 -19.90 -24.66 -6.37
N SER A 46 -19.17 -24.06 -7.34
CA SER A 46 -17.97 -23.29 -7.04
C SER A 46 -18.24 -22.10 -6.11
N ARG A 47 -19.37 -21.42 -6.29
CA ARG A 47 -19.80 -20.31 -5.44
C ARG A 47 -20.08 -20.78 -4.01
N ASN A 48 -20.83 -21.88 -3.87
CA ASN A 48 -21.16 -22.44 -2.55
C ASN A 48 -19.93 -22.97 -1.82
N LEU A 49 -18.99 -23.60 -2.53
CA LEU A 49 -17.71 -24.04 -1.96
C LEU A 49 -16.86 -22.87 -1.41
N ILE A 50 -16.83 -21.74 -2.11
CA ILE A 50 -16.13 -20.53 -1.62
C ILE A 50 -16.84 -19.98 -0.37
N THR A 51 -18.16 -19.90 -0.39
CA THR A 51 -18.95 -19.45 0.78
C THR A 51 -18.68 -20.35 1.98
N LEU A 52 -18.65 -21.66 1.77
CA LEU A 52 -18.32 -22.65 2.78
C LEU A 52 -16.88 -22.48 3.33
N SER A 53 -15.90 -22.23 2.46
CA SER A 53 -14.50 -22.07 2.84
C SER A 53 -14.21 -20.80 3.63
N ARG A 54 -15.11 -19.81 3.58
CA ARG A 54 -14.99 -18.55 4.34
C ARG A 54 -15.55 -18.64 5.76
N ASP A 55 -16.23 -19.72 6.10
CA ASP A 55 -16.80 -19.90 7.43
C ASP A 55 -15.69 -20.10 8.48
N PRO A 56 -15.65 -19.28 9.54
CA PRO A 56 -14.59 -19.33 10.56
C PRO A 56 -14.57 -20.66 11.33
N THR A 57 -15.68 -21.36 11.41
CA THR A 57 -15.76 -22.66 12.12
C THR A 57 -15.00 -23.75 11.36
N LEU A 58 -15.08 -23.76 10.03
CA LEU A 58 -14.38 -24.69 9.16
C LEU A 58 -12.90 -24.32 8.97
N GLN A 59 -12.58 -23.03 8.98
CA GLN A 59 -11.19 -22.56 8.89
C GLN A 59 -10.33 -22.96 10.11
N GLN A 60 -10.93 -23.28 11.24
CA GLN A 60 -10.21 -23.76 12.43
C GLN A 60 -10.08 -25.29 12.49
N SER A 61 -10.80 -26.02 11.63
CA SER A 61 -10.82 -27.48 11.58
C SER A 61 -10.06 -28.01 10.35
N LYS A 62 -9.62 -29.26 10.41
CA LYS A 62 -9.00 -29.94 9.24
C LYS A 62 -10.02 -30.38 8.19
N ASP A 63 -11.29 -30.13 8.41
CA ASP A 63 -12.37 -30.63 7.57
C ASP A 63 -12.33 -30.02 6.14
N LEU A 64 -11.80 -28.80 5.97
CA LEU A 64 -11.59 -28.23 4.63
C LEU A 64 -10.59 -29.05 3.80
N ILE A 65 -9.58 -29.65 4.43
CA ILE A 65 -8.62 -30.52 3.75
C ILE A 65 -9.29 -31.85 3.35
N GLU A 66 -10.16 -32.37 4.21
CA GLU A 66 -10.96 -33.57 3.90
C GLU A 66 -11.92 -33.30 2.73
N ILE A 67 -12.61 -32.16 2.72
CA ILE A 67 -13.46 -31.72 1.60
C ILE A 67 -12.63 -31.58 0.31
N TYR A 68 -11.43 -31.03 0.40
CA TYR A 68 -10.55 -30.94 -0.75
C TYR A 68 -10.22 -32.30 -1.33
N ASN A 69 -9.72 -33.22 -0.50
CA ASN A 69 -9.29 -34.54 -0.94
C ASN A 69 -10.49 -35.42 -1.40
N GLY A 70 -11.63 -35.30 -0.73
CA GLY A 70 -12.81 -36.13 -1.01
C GLY A 70 -13.72 -35.60 -2.13
N LEU A 71 -13.68 -34.30 -2.44
CA LEU A 71 -14.59 -33.68 -3.39
C LEU A 71 -13.86 -32.78 -4.39
N VAL A 72 -13.21 -31.70 -3.91
CA VAL A 72 -12.70 -30.62 -4.76
C VAL A 72 -11.63 -31.11 -5.74
N HIS A 73 -10.79 -32.03 -5.32
CA HIS A 73 -9.74 -32.61 -6.14
C HIS A 73 -10.30 -33.31 -7.41
N PHE A 74 -11.43 -34.00 -7.29
CA PHE A 74 -12.06 -34.71 -8.40
C PHE A 74 -12.75 -33.76 -9.38
N ILE A 75 -13.39 -32.71 -8.87
CA ILE A 75 -14.13 -31.74 -9.68
C ILE A 75 -13.27 -30.57 -10.17
N GLN A 76 -11.99 -30.49 -9.79
CA GLN A 76 -11.06 -29.43 -10.19
C GLN A 76 -11.08 -29.10 -11.69
N PRO A 77 -11.16 -30.09 -12.62
CA PRO A 77 -11.14 -29.80 -14.06
C PRO A 77 -12.36 -29.03 -14.56
N THR A 78 -13.47 -29.08 -13.81
CA THR A 78 -14.77 -28.46 -14.18
C THR A 78 -15.01 -27.12 -13.51
N LEU A 79 -14.23 -26.83 -12.45
CA LEU A 79 -14.34 -25.56 -11.73
C LEU A 79 -13.63 -24.41 -12.48
N ASN A 80 -14.11 -23.19 -12.27
CA ASN A 80 -13.38 -22.01 -12.70
C ASN A 80 -12.02 -21.95 -11.95
N PRO A 81 -10.88 -21.86 -12.67
CA PRO A 81 -9.56 -21.90 -12.06
C PRO A 81 -9.32 -20.85 -10.99
N MET A 82 -9.82 -19.63 -11.18
CA MET A 82 -9.69 -18.56 -10.18
C MET A 82 -10.46 -18.87 -8.90
N LYS A 83 -11.68 -19.42 -9.04
CA LYS A 83 -12.51 -19.82 -7.90
C LYS A 83 -11.93 -21.00 -7.13
N TYR A 84 -11.31 -21.92 -7.86
CA TYR A 84 -10.56 -23.03 -7.27
C TYR A 84 -9.39 -22.53 -6.44
N LEU A 85 -8.59 -21.60 -6.96
CA LEU A 85 -7.45 -21.02 -6.23
C LEU A 85 -7.89 -20.18 -5.02
N GLU A 86 -9.04 -19.50 -5.09
CA GLU A 86 -9.64 -18.80 -3.95
C GLU A 86 -10.03 -19.80 -2.82
N TYR A 87 -10.58 -20.95 -3.19
CA TYR A 87 -10.83 -22.03 -2.21
C TYR A 87 -9.53 -22.54 -1.58
N VAL A 88 -8.49 -22.78 -2.40
CA VAL A 88 -7.15 -23.18 -1.90
C VAL A 88 -6.58 -22.14 -0.95
N GLN A 89 -6.71 -20.86 -1.26
CA GLN A 89 -6.25 -19.77 -0.38
C GLN A 89 -6.90 -19.86 1.01
N ASN A 90 -8.22 -20.03 1.06
CA ASN A 90 -8.94 -20.15 2.32
C ASN A 90 -8.53 -21.42 3.10
N MET A 91 -8.26 -22.52 2.39
CA MET A 91 -7.82 -23.77 2.99
C MET A 91 -6.40 -23.67 3.58
N LEU A 92 -5.52 -22.82 3.01
CA LEU A 92 -4.17 -22.63 3.53
C LEU A 92 -4.13 -22.12 4.97
N HIS A 93 -5.19 -21.46 5.44
CA HIS A 93 -5.33 -21.09 6.85
C HIS A 93 -5.27 -22.29 7.81
N ASN A 94 -5.62 -23.50 7.35
CA ASN A 94 -5.59 -24.72 8.16
C ASN A 94 -4.16 -25.30 8.28
N TYR A 95 -3.23 -24.89 7.41
CA TYR A 95 -1.83 -25.30 7.44
C TYR A 95 -0.94 -24.39 8.28
N LYS A 96 -1.51 -23.47 9.10
CA LYS A 96 -0.72 -22.54 9.94
C LYS A 96 0.38 -23.21 10.77
N ASN A 97 0.17 -24.46 11.17
CA ASN A 97 1.13 -25.21 11.99
C ASN A 97 2.17 -25.98 11.13
N ASN A 98 1.99 -26.07 9.82
CA ASN A 98 2.83 -26.90 8.93
C ASN A 98 2.99 -26.28 7.53
N MET A 99 3.52 -25.06 7.47
CA MET A 99 3.66 -24.29 6.23
C MET A 99 4.52 -24.94 5.15
N LYS A 100 5.42 -25.88 5.53
CA LYS A 100 6.17 -26.67 4.56
C LYS A 100 5.27 -27.63 3.77
N GLU A 101 4.28 -28.24 4.42
CA GLU A 101 3.30 -29.09 3.75
C GLU A 101 2.39 -28.24 2.82
N ALA A 102 2.03 -27.03 3.26
CA ALA A 102 1.30 -26.09 2.42
C ALA A 102 2.07 -25.73 1.14
N LEU A 103 3.36 -25.46 1.27
CA LEU A 103 4.22 -25.15 0.13
C LEU A 103 4.31 -26.34 -0.86
N ASN A 104 4.59 -27.55 -0.36
CA ASN A 104 4.60 -28.75 -1.17
C ASN A 104 3.24 -29.01 -1.85
N PHE A 105 2.14 -28.70 -1.17
CA PHE A 105 0.82 -28.82 -1.72
C PHE A 105 0.60 -27.86 -2.90
N ILE A 106 1.00 -26.60 -2.77
CA ILE A 106 0.89 -25.60 -3.85
C ILE A 106 1.78 -26.00 -5.04
N GLU A 107 2.99 -26.52 -4.80
CA GLU A 107 3.88 -27.01 -5.85
C GLU A 107 3.30 -28.21 -6.60
N ASN A 108 2.61 -29.10 -5.90
CA ASN A 108 1.88 -30.20 -6.51
C ASN A 108 0.69 -29.71 -7.39
N ILE A 109 0.00 -28.64 -6.97
CA ILE A 109 -1.05 -28.00 -7.78
C ILE A 109 -0.43 -27.41 -9.05
N GLU A 110 0.68 -26.68 -8.92
CA GLU A 110 1.36 -26.07 -10.06
C GLU A 110 1.84 -27.09 -11.07
N SER A 111 2.47 -28.19 -10.61
CA SER A 111 3.00 -29.25 -11.49
C SER A 111 1.92 -30.04 -12.22
N LYS A 112 0.78 -30.32 -11.57
CA LYS A 112 -0.33 -31.07 -12.14
C LYS A 112 -1.20 -30.27 -13.09
N SER A 113 -1.20 -28.95 -12.99
CA SER A 113 -2.12 -28.08 -13.72
C SER A 113 -1.47 -27.43 -14.93
N THR A 114 -1.29 -28.21 -16.01
CA THR A 114 -0.87 -27.66 -17.32
C THR A 114 -1.89 -26.67 -17.94
N LYS A 115 -3.09 -26.58 -17.37
CA LYS A 115 -4.20 -25.73 -17.84
C LYS A 115 -4.14 -24.30 -17.35
N PHE A 116 -3.37 -23.99 -16.29
CA PHE A 116 -3.25 -22.64 -15.77
C PHE A 116 -2.50 -21.72 -16.74
N LYS A 117 -3.19 -20.69 -17.21
CA LYS A 117 -2.63 -19.71 -18.13
C LYS A 117 -2.89 -18.30 -17.58
N GLY A 118 -1.86 -17.44 -17.68
CA GLY A 118 -2.08 -16.03 -17.38
C GLY A 118 -2.20 -15.71 -15.90
N GLU A 119 -3.40 -15.32 -15.46
CA GLU A 119 -3.69 -14.81 -14.12
C GLU A 119 -3.56 -15.87 -13.02
N GLU A 120 -3.94 -17.11 -13.33
CA GLU A 120 -3.89 -18.21 -12.37
C GLU A 120 -2.45 -18.51 -11.93
N LYS A 121 -1.48 -18.41 -12.85
CA LYS A 121 -0.06 -18.59 -12.51
C LYS A 121 0.43 -17.51 -11.56
N ILE A 122 -0.02 -16.28 -11.77
CA ILE A 122 0.31 -15.15 -10.88
C ILE A 122 -0.28 -15.41 -9.50
N PHE A 123 -1.54 -15.87 -9.44
CA PHE A 123 -2.18 -16.17 -8.16
C PHE A 123 -1.45 -17.28 -7.39
N ILE A 124 -1.03 -18.34 -8.08
CA ILE A 124 -0.22 -19.42 -7.45
C ILE A 124 1.10 -18.85 -6.88
N LYS A 125 1.79 -17.97 -7.63
CA LYS A 125 3.00 -17.30 -7.13
C LYS A 125 2.70 -16.47 -5.87
N ILE A 126 1.57 -15.75 -5.84
CA ILE A 126 1.13 -15.00 -4.65
C ILE A 126 0.90 -15.95 -3.46
N LEU A 127 0.21 -17.08 -3.66
CA LEU A 127 0.00 -18.07 -2.60
C LEU A 127 1.31 -18.66 -2.07
N LYS A 128 2.28 -18.98 -2.96
CA LYS A 128 3.63 -19.37 -2.55
C LYS A 128 4.30 -18.28 -1.73
N GLY A 129 4.15 -17.01 -2.15
CA GLY A 129 4.68 -15.87 -1.43
C GLY A 129 4.17 -15.79 0.01
N PHE A 130 2.88 -16.02 0.26
CA PHE A 130 2.34 -16.08 1.63
C PHE A 130 2.96 -17.23 2.45
N CYS A 131 3.15 -18.40 1.85
CA CYS A 131 3.83 -19.51 2.53
C CYS A 131 5.29 -19.18 2.90
N TYR A 132 6.04 -18.55 2.01
CA TYR A 132 7.42 -18.11 2.29
C TYR A 132 7.46 -17.00 3.36
N LEU A 133 6.46 -16.11 3.36
CA LEU A 133 6.31 -15.09 4.39
C LEU A 133 6.17 -15.71 5.79
N ASP A 134 5.34 -16.74 5.92
CA ASP A 134 5.09 -17.43 7.18
C ASP A 134 6.30 -18.31 7.60
N LEU A 135 7.02 -18.87 6.64
CA LEU A 135 8.29 -19.58 6.86
C LEU A 135 9.47 -18.64 7.14
N ASN A 136 9.27 -17.34 7.06
CA ASN A 136 10.29 -16.31 7.23
C ASN A 136 11.48 -16.41 6.24
N GLN A 137 11.23 -16.95 5.06
CA GLN A 137 12.20 -17.08 3.96
C GLN A 137 12.15 -15.81 3.09
N MET A 138 12.85 -14.76 3.54
CA MET A 138 12.75 -13.44 2.94
C MET A 138 13.39 -13.32 1.56
N TYR A 139 14.44 -14.11 1.30
CA TYR A 139 15.16 -14.07 0.01
C TYR A 139 14.28 -14.63 -1.12
N GLU A 140 13.73 -15.81 -0.93
CA GLU A 140 12.85 -16.48 -1.89
C GLU A 140 11.58 -15.65 -2.15
N LEU A 141 11.08 -15.00 -1.10
CA LEU A 141 9.92 -14.13 -1.20
C LEU A 141 10.22 -12.88 -2.05
N GLU A 142 11.40 -12.26 -1.87
CA GLU A 142 11.80 -11.09 -2.67
C GLU A 142 11.93 -11.43 -4.16
N GLU A 143 12.46 -12.62 -4.48
CA GLU A 143 12.55 -13.13 -5.85
C GLU A 143 11.16 -13.34 -6.47
N ILE A 144 10.22 -13.92 -5.71
CA ILE A 144 8.84 -14.10 -6.17
C ILE A 144 8.16 -12.76 -6.43
N ILE A 145 8.31 -11.77 -5.53
CA ILE A 145 7.73 -10.44 -5.71
C ILE A 145 8.23 -9.81 -7.01
N LYS A 146 9.55 -9.84 -7.29
CA LYS A 146 10.12 -9.33 -8.54
C LYS A 146 9.59 -10.05 -9.78
N ASN A 147 9.43 -11.37 -9.69
CA ASN A 147 8.86 -12.16 -10.79
C ASN A 147 7.38 -11.81 -11.06
N ILE A 148 6.60 -11.52 -10.02
CA ILE A 148 5.20 -11.08 -10.16
C ILE A 148 5.14 -9.68 -10.77
N GLU A 149 6.00 -8.75 -10.34
CA GLU A 149 6.08 -7.39 -10.93
C GLU A 149 6.39 -7.45 -12.43
N HIS A 150 7.31 -8.32 -12.83
CA HIS A 150 7.62 -8.54 -14.24
C HIS A 150 6.41 -9.09 -15.00
N ASP A 151 5.68 -10.05 -14.42
CA ASP A 151 4.47 -10.64 -15.03
C ASP A 151 3.35 -9.61 -15.17
N PHE A 152 3.23 -8.65 -14.24
CA PHE A 152 2.27 -7.55 -14.33
C PHE A 152 2.63 -6.53 -15.41
N SER A 153 3.91 -6.23 -15.58
CA SER A 153 4.38 -5.24 -16.57
C SER A 153 4.07 -5.63 -18.02
N GLY A 154 3.81 -6.91 -18.29
CA GLY A 154 3.52 -7.43 -19.63
C GLY A 154 2.03 -7.60 -19.98
N LYS A 155 1.10 -7.28 -19.06
CA LYS A 155 -0.34 -7.55 -19.24
C LYS A 155 -1.20 -6.33 -18.90
N PHE A 156 -2.17 -6.02 -19.77
CA PHE A 156 -3.06 -4.86 -19.61
C PHE A 156 -4.40 -5.17 -18.92
N GLU A 157 -4.83 -6.44 -18.91
CA GLU A 157 -6.12 -6.86 -18.35
C GLU A 157 -5.90 -7.90 -17.26
N ILE A 158 -5.77 -7.45 -16.02
CA ILE A 158 -5.66 -8.30 -14.83
C ILE A 158 -6.76 -7.91 -13.85
N ASP A 159 -7.40 -8.91 -13.25
CA ASP A 159 -8.45 -8.69 -12.25
C ASP A 159 -7.92 -7.87 -11.06
N SER A 160 -8.68 -6.85 -10.66
CA SER A 160 -8.36 -5.98 -9.52
C SER A 160 -8.15 -6.74 -8.21
N SER A 161 -8.81 -7.90 -8.06
CA SER A 161 -8.65 -8.77 -6.89
C SER A 161 -7.24 -9.36 -6.76
N LEU A 162 -6.56 -9.64 -7.89
CA LEU A 162 -5.18 -10.12 -7.89
C LEU A 162 -4.20 -9.03 -7.45
N TYR A 163 -4.42 -7.79 -7.90
CA TYR A 163 -3.64 -6.66 -7.43
C TYR A 163 -3.80 -6.46 -5.91
N ALA A 164 -5.02 -6.58 -5.38
CA ALA A 164 -5.26 -6.50 -3.95
C ALA A 164 -4.48 -7.57 -3.17
N GLN A 165 -4.50 -8.83 -3.62
CA GLN A 165 -3.75 -9.92 -2.98
C GLN A 165 -2.23 -9.73 -3.07
N TYR A 166 -1.74 -9.26 -4.21
CA TYR A 166 -0.33 -8.95 -4.41
C TYR A 166 0.13 -7.82 -3.48
N TYR A 167 -0.59 -6.69 -3.44
CA TYR A 167 -0.23 -5.59 -2.55
C TYR A 167 -0.34 -5.98 -1.07
N LYS A 168 -1.30 -6.84 -0.69
CA LYS A 168 -1.38 -7.41 0.65
C LYS A 168 -0.10 -8.19 1.02
N LEU A 169 0.40 -9.02 0.09
CA LEU A 169 1.65 -9.74 0.27
C LEU A 169 2.83 -8.78 0.43
N CYS A 170 2.94 -7.77 -0.44
CA CYS A 170 3.98 -6.75 -0.38
C CYS A 170 3.96 -5.96 0.93
N VAL A 171 2.79 -5.55 1.39
CA VAL A 171 2.61 -4.86 2.68
C VAL A 171 3.17 -5.70 3.82
N SER A 172 2.80 -6.98 3.88
CA SER A 172 3.29 -7.89 4.92
C SER A 172 4.80 -8.17 4.83
N PHE A 173 5.34 -8.22 3.62
CA PHE A 173 6.78 -8.38 3.37
C PHE A 173 7.58 -7.17 3.84
N TYR A 174 7.20 -5.96 3.39
CA TYR A 174 7.92 -4.74 3.74
C TYR A 174 7.74 -4.36 5.22
N GLU A 175 6.62 -4.72 5.86
CA GLU A 175 6.44 -4.59 7.31
C GLU A 175 7.48 -5.42 8.07
N LYS A 176 7.70 -6.70 7.68
CA LYS A 176 8.71 -7.57 8.29
C LYS A 176 10.14 -7.12 7.97
N LYS A 177 10.40 -6.60 6.77
CA LYS A 177 11.69 -6.07 6.34
C LYS A 177 12.02 -4.71 6.97
N GLN A 178 11.05 -4.05 7.58
CA GLN A 178 11.15 -2.69 8.15
C GLN A 178 11.50 -1.62 7.10
N ASP A 179 11.11 -1.84 5.84
CA ASP A 179 11.24 -0.87 4.76
C ASP A 179 9.97 -0.03 4.70
N TYR A 180 9.96 1.07 5.42
CA TYR A 180 8.77 1.90 5.63
C TYR A 180 8.36 2.71 4.40
N ASP A 181 9.30 3.04 3.51
CA ASP A 181 9.01 3.77 2.27
C ASP A 181 8.21 2.87 1.31
N ASN A 182 8.69 1.65 1.08
CA ASN A 182 7.99 0.68 0.23
C ASN A 182 6.72 0.15 0.90
N PHE A 183 6.71 -0.02 2.23
CA PHE A 183 5.51 -0.38 2.98
C PHE A 183 4.39 0.63 2.74
N TYR A 184 4.66 1.93 2.91
CA TYR A 184 3.66 2.98 2.70
C TYR A 184 3.09 2.97 1.28
N SER A 185 3.96 2.91 0.27
CA SER A 185 3.56 2.92 -1.13
C SER A 185 2.66 1.73 -1.48
N ASN A 186 3.02 0.53 -1.03
CA ASN A 186 2.23 -0.69 -1.27
C ASN A 186 0.93 -0.72 -0.45
N ALA A 187 0.95 -0.23 0.79
CA ALA A 187 -0.26 -0.13 1.62
C ALA A 187 -1.28 0.85 1.03
N PHE A 188 -0.81 1.94 0.44
CA PHE A 188 -1.65 2.91 -0.24
C PHE A 188 -2.34 2.29 -1.47
N GLN A 189 -1.60 1.52 -2.28
CA GLN A 189 -2.16 0.77 -3.40
C GLN A 189 -3.13 -0.33 -2.93
N TYR A 190 -2.79 -1.05 -1.86
CA TYR A 190 -3.68 -2.06 -1.30
C TYR A 190 -5.05 -1.48 -0.93
N LEU A 191 -5.09 -0.33 -0.25
CA LEU A 191 -6.34 0.37 0.08
C LEU A 191 -7.12 0.88 -1.14
N ALA A 192 -6.44 1.12 -2.26
CA ALA A 192 -7.10 1.53 -3.51
C ALA A 192 -7.81 0.35 -4.20
N TYR A 193 -7.22 -0.85 -4.15
CA TYR A 193 -7.77 -2.05 -4.80
C TYR A 193 -8.74 -2.84 -3.92
N GLU A 194 -8.52 -2.87 -2.59
CA GLU A 194 -9.37 -3.64 -1.66
C GLU A 194 -10.49 -2.77 -1.06
N THR A 195 -11.69 -2.91 -1.58
CA THR A 195 -12.85 -2.12 -1.14
C THR A 195 -13.61 -2.75 0.03
N LYS A 196 -13.42 -4.05 0.30
CA LYS A 196 -14.22 -4.84 1.25
C LYS A 196 -13.65 -4.90 2.67
N LEU A 197 -12.58 -4.15 2.97
CA LEU A 197 -12.00 -4.11 4.30
C LEU A 197 -12.98 -3.57 5.33
N SER A 198 -12.98 -4.17 6.52
CA SER A 198 -13.71 -3.64 7.67
C SER A 198 -13.13 -2.28 8.10
N ASN A 199 -13.94 -1.46 8.76
CA ASN A 199 -13.47 -0.16 9.26
C ASN A 199 -12.35 -0.31 10.29
N GLU A 200 -12.33 -1.39 11.07
CA GLU A 200 -11.28 -1.69 12.04
C GLU A 200 -9.96 -2.00 11.34
N GLU A 201 -9.97 -2.85 10.32
CA GLU A 201 -8.78 -3.18 9.53
C GLU A 201 -8.22 -1.95 8.80
N LYS A 202 -9.10 -1.10 8.25
CA LYS A 202 -8.71 0.18 7.65
C LYS A 202 -8.03 1.11 8.65
N LEU A 203 -8.56 1.19 9.88
CA LEU A 203 -7.99 2.00 10.95
C LEU A 203 -6.60 1.49 11.38
N ASP A 204 -6.45 0.19 11.60
CA ASP A 204 -5.16 -0.39 12.00
C ASP A 204 -4.10 -0.22 10.89
N LEU A 205 -4.48 -0.44 9.63
CA LEU A 205 -3.58 -0.21 8.51
C LEU A 205 -3.20 1.27 8.37
N CYS A 206 -4.19 2.18 8.50
CA CYS A 206 -3.94 3.61 8.46
C CYS A 206 -2.99 4.05 9.59
N TYR A 207 -3.15 3.51 10.80
CA TYR A 207 -2.26 3.77 11.92
C TYR A 207 -0.82 3.33 11.63
N LYS A 208 -0.63 2.14 11.05
CA LYS A 208 0.68 1.65 10.61
C LYS A 208 1.27 2.52 9.50
N MET A 209 0.45 2.94 8.52
CA MET A 209 0.86 3.85 7.45
C MET A 209 1.31 5.21 7.99
N CYS A 210 0.56 5.78 8.93
CA CYS A 210 0.94 7.02 9.61
C CYS A 210 2.29 6.88 10.33
N SER A 211 2.49 5.77 11.03
CA SER A 211 3.75 5.49 11.72
C SER A 211 4.91 5.32 10.73
N ALA A 212 4.71 4.57 9.65
CA ALA A 212 5.70 4.38 8.60
C ALA A 212 6.06 5.70 7.89
N MET A 213 5.05 6.53 7.64
CA MET A 213 5.25 7.83 7.01
C MET A 213 6.08 8.79 7.86
N LEU A 214 5.96 8.74 9.19
CA LEU A 214 6.78 9.53 10.09
C LEU A 214 8.25 9.08 10.10
N ILE A 215 8.54 7.80 9.82
CA ILE A 215 9.90 7.26 9.84
C ILE A 215 10.53 7.23 8.45
N GLY A 216 9.75 6.98 7.40
CA GLY A 216 10.25 6.85 6.03
C GLY A 216 11.16 8.01 5.62
N GLU A 217 12.31 7.71 5.05
CA GLU A 217 13.33 8.72 4.74
C GLU A 217 12.97 9.58 3.53
N LYS A 218 12.17 9.04 2.60
CA LYS A 218 11.77 9.73 1.35
C LYS A 218 10.35 10.27 1.39
N LEU A 219 9.59 9.94 2.43
CA LEU A 219 8.17 10.28 2.55
C LEU A 219 7.99 11.65 3.21
N TYR A 220 7.73 12.68 2.42
CA TYR A 220 7.47 14.05 2.87
C TYR A 220 6.15 14.63 2.39
N ASN A 221 5.34 13.83 1.67
CA ASN A 221 4.10 14.27 1.05
C ASN A 221 2.87 13.79 1.83
N PHE A 222 2.64 14.39 3.00
CA PHE A 222 1.58 13.98 3.94
C PHE A 222 0.17 14.37 3.48
N ALA A 223 0.04 15.39 2.61
CA ALA A 223 -1.26 15.90 2.18
C ALA A 223 -2.08 14.83 1.45
N GLU A 224 -1.44 13.94 0.68
CA GLU A 224 -2.11 12.85 -0.02
C GLU A 224 -2.84 11.89 0.93
N LEU A 225 -2.23 11.55 2.07
CA LEU A 225 -2.82 10.70 3.09
C LEU A 225 -3.98 11.42 3.81
N ILE A 226 -3.80 12.71 4.14
CA ILE A 226 -4.75 13.52 4.90
C ILE A 226 -6.09 13.68 4.16
N GLU A 227 -6.06 13.78 2.84
CA GLU A 227 -7.28 13.94 2.02
C GLU A 227 -8.12 12.67 1.91
N LYS A 228 -7.57 11.50 2.24
CA LYS A 228 -8.29 10.23 2.12
C LYS A 228 -9.31 10.05 3.25
N ASP A 229 -10.44 9.45 2.90
CA ASP A 229 -11.54 9.24 3.85
C ASP A 229 -11.16 8.32 5.01
N PHE A 230 -10.28 7.34 4.78
CA PHE A 230 -9.82 6.45 5.85
C PHE A 230 -8.96 7.18 6.91
N PHE A 231 -8.30 8.28 6.56
CA PHE A 231 -7.60 9.11 7.54
C PHE A 231 -8.59 9.85 8.46
N LYS A 232 -9.72 10.30 7.90
CA LYS A 232 -10.78 10.97 8.67
C LYS A 232 -11.41 10.04 9.72
N LEU A 233 -11.43 8.72 9.47
CA LEU A 233 -11.92 7.73 10.43
C LEU A 233 -11.08 7.65 11.73
N MET A 234 -9.86 8.19 11.72
CA MET A 234 -9.00 8.18 12.92
C MET A 234 -9.47 9.20 13.97
N HIS A 235 -10.23 10.23 13.60
CA HIS A 235 -10.74 11.21 14.54
C HIS A 235 -11.73 10.56 15.51
N GLY A 236 -11.62 10.91 16.79
CA GLY A 236 -12.45 10.33 17.86
C GLY A 236 -12.05 8.90 18.26
N THR A 237 -10.96 8.34 17.72
CA THR A 237 -10.45 7.02 18.09
C THR A 237 -9.18 7.12 18.96
N LYS A 238 -8.75 5.99 19.50
CA LYS A 238 -7.48 5.89 20.26
C LYS A 238 -6.25 6.36 19.46
N TYR A 239 -6.36 6.46 18.14
CA TYR A 239 -5.28 6.84 17.21
C TYR A 239 -5.27 8.34 16.85
N GLU A 240 -6.16 9.14 17.40
CA GLU A 240 -6.26 10.58 17.11
C GLU A 240 -4.95 11.34 17.37
N TRP A 241 -4.16 10.92 18.36
CA TRP A 241 -2.87 11.54 18.67
C TRP A 241 -1.89 11.52 17.49
N ILE A 242 -1.84 10.42 16.71
CA ILE A 242 -0.94 10.33 15.55
C ILE A 242 -1.48 11.14 14.36
N SER A 243 -2.81 11.21 14.20
CA SER A 243 -3.40 12.06 13.16
C SER A 243 -3.09 13.53 13.41
N ASN A 244 -3.18 14.00 14.66
CA ASN A 244 -2.80 15.36 15.04
C ASN A 244 -1.31 15.63 14.82
N LEU A 245 -0.45 14.64 15.10
CA LEU A 245 0.97 14.73 14.84
C LEU A 245 1.27 14.88 13.34
N ILE A 246 0.57 14.13 12.49
CA ILE A 246 0.68 14.23 11.02
C ILE A 246 0.18 15.58 10.50
N LEU A 247 -0.91 16.09 11.02
CA LEU A 247 -1.44 17.42 10.64
C LEU A 247 -0.44 18.52 11.00
N SER A 248 0.18 18.46 12.20
CA SER A 248 1.22 19.40 12.58
C SER A 248 2.47 19.30 11.71
N PHE A 249 2.86 18.09 11.30
CA PHE A 249 3.95 17.85 10.36
C PHE A 249 3.66 18.44 8.98
N ASN A 250 2.46 18.25 8.45
CA ASN A 250 2.06 18.78 7.15
C ASN A 250 2.07 20.31 7.11
N SER A 251 1.80 20.96 8.24
CA SER A 251 1.90 22.43 8.37
C SER A 251 3.35 22.94 8.44
N ALA A 252 4.34 22.04 8.53
CA ALA A 252 5.78 22.33 8.65
C ALA A 252 6.15 23.26 9.82
N LYS A 253 5.31 23.32 10.86
CA LYS A 253 5.56 24.14 12.05
C LYS A 253 6.36 23.35 13.09
N VAL A 254 7.65 23.64 13.17
CA VAL A 254 8.60 22.90 14.01
C VAL A 254 8.22 22.91 15.48
N ASP A 255 7.88 24.09 16.07
CA ASP A 255 7.49 24.21 17.49
C ASP A 255 6.29 23.37 17.86
N GLN A 256 5.24 23.44 17.04
CA GLN A 256 4.00 22.71 17.29
C GLN A 256 4.24 21.20 17.25
N PHE A 257 5.03 20.74 16.29
CA PHE A 257 5.35 19.33 16.15
C PHE A 257 6.19 18.83 17.35
N LEU A 258 7.22 19.57 17.76
CA LEU A 258 8.08 19.17 18.87
C LEU A 258 7.30 19.15 20.20
N SER A 259 6.45 20.14 20.44
CA SER A 259 5.59 20.15 21.64
C SER A 259 4.59 18.99 21.67
N MET A 260 3.96 18.67 20.53
CA MET A 260 3.08 17.50 20.41
C MET A 260 3.83 16.17 20.57
N MET A 261 5.05 16.09 20.08
CA MET A 261 5.91 14.92 20.26
C MET A 261 6.25 14.69 21.72
N GLU A 262 6.57 15.74 22.46
CA GLU A 262 6.84 15.66 23.91
C GLU A 262 5.59 15.24 24.70
N GLN A 263 4.43 15.82 24.42
CA GLN A 263 3.16 15.46 25.06
C GLN A 263 2.78 13.99 24.83
N ASN A 264 3.09 13.44 23.66
CA ASN A 264 2.74 12.06 23.30
C ASN A 264 3.91 11.08 23.40
N LYS A 265 5.03 11.45 24.07
CA LYS A 265 6.24 10.63 24.16
C LYS A 265 6.01 9.21 24.68
N GLN A 266 5.08 9.03 25.62
CA GLN A 266 4.71 7.70 26.11
C GLN A 266 4.06 6.84 25.02
N LYS A 267 3.09 7.38 24.28
CA LYS A 267 2.41 6.68 23.19
C LYS A 267 3.35 6.37 22.01
N ILE A 268 4.31 7.26 21.76
CA ILE A 268 5.35 7.04 20.75
C ILE A 268 6.26 5.87 21.15
N ASN A 269 6.63 5.76 22.43
CA ASN A 269 7.43 4.66 22.93
C ASN A 269 6.69 3.31 22.97
N GLU A 270 5.36 3.33 23.11
CA GLU A 270 4.51 2.14 23.05
C GLU A 270 4.35 1.63 21.62
N ASN A 271 4.49 2.49 20.62
CA ASN A 271 4.41 2.09 19.22
C ASN A 271 5.71 1.37 18.79
N PRO A 272 5.64 0.09 18.39
CA PRO A 272 6.82 -0.70 18.04
C PRO A 272 7.59 -0.13 16.84
N ILE A 273 6.90 0.57 15.95
CA ILE A 273 7.49 1.18 14.75
C ILE A 273 8.26 2.46 15.11
N LEU A 274 7.66 3.34 15.93
CA LEU A 274 8.22 4.67 16.25
C LEU A 274 9.32 4.64 17.33
N ARG A 275 9.33 3.63 18.19
CA ARG A 275 10.18 3.53 19.40
C ARG A 275 11.67 3.72 19.13
N GLY A 276 12.17 3.24 17.99
CA GLY A 276 13.60 3.31 17.64
C GLY A 276 14.03 4.61 16.93
N HIS A 277 13.11 5.53 16.63
CA HIS A 277 13.35 6.63 15.71
C HIS A 277 13.04 8.02 16.29
N LEU A 278 13.00 8.13 17.62
CA LEU A 278 12.71 9.41 18.31
C LEU A 278 13.67 10.54 17.92
N ASP A 279 14.96 10.23 17.72
CA ASP A 279 15.98 11.21 17.35
C ASP A 279 15.87 11.64 15.88
N PHE A 280 15.26 10.82 15.06
CA PHE A 280 15.08 11.10 13.63
C PHE A 280 13.92 12.08 13.37
N LEU A 281 12.84 12.01 14.14
CA LEU A 281 11.64 12.83 13.95
C LEU A 281 11.93 14.36 13.99
N PRO A 282 12.75 14.89 14.94
CA PRO A 282 13.12 16.31 14.94
C PRO A 282 13.92 16.73 13.70
N VAL A 283 14.76 15.85 13.17
CA VAL A 283 15.49 16.13 11.92
C VAL A 283 14.54 16.17 10.74
N LYS A 284 13.63 15.22 10.68
CA LYS A 284 12.66 15.09 9.59
C LYS A 284 11.74 16.31 9.48
N ILE A 285 11.21 16.81 10.60
CA ILE A 285 10.37 18.02 10.58
C ILE A 285 11.15 19.26 10.14
N ARG A 286 12.42 19.40 10.51
CA ARG A 286 13.26 20.51 10.06
C ARG A 286 13.52 20.44 8.54
N ILE A 287 13.75 19.25 8.00
CA ILE A 287 13.81 19.05 6.53
C ILE A 287 12.49 19.44 5.88
N ALA A 288 11.35 19.06 6.46
CA ALA A 288 10.03 19.45 5.94
C ALA A 288 9.83 20.96 5.94
N ALA A 289 10.29 21.66 7.00
CA ALA A 289 10.26 23.11 7.10
C ALA A 289 11.18 23.78 6.06
N LEU A 290 12.36 23.22 5.80
CA LEU A 290 13.25 23.66 4.72
C LEU A 290 12.57 23.51 3.34
N LEU A 291 11.94 22.38 3.07
CA LEU A 291 11.21 22.16 1.82
C LEU A 291 10.08 23.17 1.65
N GLU A 292 9.33 23.48 2.71
CA GLU A 292 8.24 24.46 2.64
C GLU A 292 8.78 25.87 2.33
N LEU A 293 9.90 26.27 2.96
CA LEU A 293 10.57 27.54 2.69
C LEU A 293 10.99 27.64 1.20
N ILE A 294 11.55 26.57 0.62
CA ILE A 294 11.95 26.53 -0.78
C ILE A 294 10.74 26.65 -1.70
N PHE A 295 9.61 26.02 -1.34
CA PHE A 295 8.37 26.10 -2.11
C PHE A 295 7.75 27.49 -2.14
N GLN A 296 7.89 28.25 -1.06
CA GLN A 296 7.37 29.62 -0.99
C GLN A 296 8.15 30.59 -1.89
N LYS A 297 9.44 30.33 -2.13
CA LYS A 297 10.29 31.18 -2.98
C LYS A 297 10.06 30.91 -4.48
N ASN A 298 10.19 31.95 -5.29
CA ASN A 298 10.14 31.84 -6.74
C ASN A 298 11.35 31.05 -7.28
N LYS A 299 11.19 30.43 -8.47
CA LYS A 299 12.24 29.60 -9.07
C LYS A 299 13.59 30.32 -9.21
N ASN A 300 13.57 31.62 -9.52
CA ASN A 300 14.79 32.42 -9.73
C ASN A 300 15.44 32.92 -8.42
N GLU A 301 14.75 32.77 -7.28
CA GLU A 301 15.18 33.28 -5.98
C GLU A 301 15.41 32.16 -4.95
N ARG A 302 15.69 30.95 -5.42
CA ARG A 302 15.90 29.77 -4.57
C ARG A 302 17.32 29.66 -4.03
N THR A 303 17.94 30.83 -3.75
CA THR A 303 19.16 30.93 -2.96
C THR A 303 18.77 31.36 -1.54
N LEU A 304 19.06 30.53 -0.56
CA LEU A 304 18.69 30.70 0.84
C LEU A 304 19.94 30.95 1.67
N THR A 305 19.92 31.96 2.52
CA THR A 305 21.01 32.14 3.51
C THR A 305 20.84 31.20 4.69
N PHE A 306 21.92 30.81 5.33
CA PHE A 306 21.85 29.96 6.52
C PHE A 306 21.02 30.61 7.63
N GLU A 307 21.08 31.96 7.76
CA GLU A 307 20.25 32.68 8.73
C GLU A 307 18.74 32.53 8.49
N GLU A 308 18.29 32.58 7.22
CA GLU A 308 16.88 32.33 6.88
C GLU A 308 16.46 30.91 7.23
N ILE A 309 17.34 29.93 6.96
CA ILE A 309 17.09 28.53 7.27
C ILE A 309 17.07 28.32 8.79
N CYS A 310 17.99 28.92 9.55
CA CYS A 310 18.01 28.87 11.02
C CYS A 310 16.68 29.28 11.63
N LYS A 311 16.13 30.40 11.16
CA LYS A 311 14.85 30.94 11.68
C LYS A 311 13.69 30.02 11.45
N VAL A 312 13.60 29.41 10.26
CA VAL A 312 12.48 28.53 9.89
C VAL A 312 12.64 27.13 10.50
N CYS A 313 13.85 26.59 10.45
CA CYS A 313 14.13 25.25 10.99
C CYS A 313 14.34 25.23 12.50
N GLN A 314 14.46 26.40 13.16
CA GLN A 314 14.70 26.54 14.59
C GLN A 314 15.88 25.68 15.07
N THR A 315 17.04 25.92 14.47
CA THR A 315 18.24 25.15 14.72
C THR A 315 19.46 26.05 14.71
N GLU A 316 20.53 25.56 15.30
CA GLU A 316 21.83 26.21 15.26
C GLU A 316 22.43 26.15 13.85
N GLU A 317 23.25 27.11 13.51
CA GLU A 317 23.88 27.25 12.19
C GLU A 317 24.69 26.00 11.80
N ASP A 318 25.41 25.41 12.77
CA ASP A 318 26.23 24.22 12.58
C ASP A 318 25.45 22.98 12.12
N LYS A 319 24.13 22.92 12.40
CA LYS A 319 23.26 21.80 12.01
C LYS A 319 22.61 21.98 10.66
N ILE A 320 22.67 23.19 10.08
CA ILE A 320 21.99 23.47 8.78
C ILE A 320 22.65 22.70 7.66
N GLU A 321 23.96 22.65 7.63
CA GLU A 321 24.70 21.90 6.63
C GLU A 321 24.26 20.43 6.65
N TYR A 322 24.18 19.81 7.82
CA TYR A 322 23.73 18.44 7.99
C TYR A 322 22.28 18.23 7.49
N ILE A 323 21.35 19.15 7.81
CA ILE A 323 19.96 19.09 7.37
C ILE A 323 19.89 19.20 5.84
N SER A 324 20.64 20.15 5.26
CA SER A 324 20.69 20.39 3.82
C SER A 324 21.31 19.20 3.06
N MET A 325 22.40 18.62 3.60
CA MET A 325 23.02 17.42 3.04
C MET A 325 22.07 16.21 3.07
N LYS A 326 21.34 16.04 4.17
CA LYS A 326 20.29 14.99 4.27
C LYS A 326 19.21 15.20 3.21
N ALA A 327 18.70 16.42 3.03
CA ALA A 327 17.70 16.73 2.03
C ALA A 327 18.22 16.46 0.58
N LEU A 328 19.49 16.74 0.31
CA LEU A 328 20.16 16.41 -0.96
C LEU A 328 20.32 14.89 -1.14
N SER A 329 20.78 14.17 -0.12
CA SER A 329 21.04 12.72 -0.18
C SER A 329 19.77 11.91 -0.38
N HIS A 330 18.64 12.32 0.22
CA HIS A 330 17.33 11.69 0.00
C HIS A 330 16.69 12.07 -1.33
N GLY A 331 17.33 12.94 -2.13
CA GLY A 331 16.82 13.37 -3.43
C GLY A 331 15.59 14.29 -3.35
N LEU A 332 15.34 14.91 -2.20
CA LEU A 332 14.24 15.84 -1.98
C LEU A 332 14.46 17.19 -2.64
N ILE A 333 15.73 17.59 -2.73
CA ILE A 333 16.19 18.79 -3.44
C ILE A 333 17.40 18.45 -4.31
N LYS A 334 17.64 19.26 -5.35
CA LYS A 334 18.88 19.25 -6.12
C LYS A 334 19.47 20.65 -6.11
N GLY A 335 20.75 20.77 -5.79
CA GLY A 335 21.40 22.05 -5.63
C GLY A 335 22.82 21.89 -5.08
N TYR A 336 23.37 22.95 -4.58
CA TYR A 336 24.69 22.97 -3.94
C TYR A 336 24.70 23.88 -2.71
N ILE A 337 25.59 23.57 -1.79
CA ILE A 337 25.84 24.32 -0.56
C ILE A 337 27.13 25.11 -0.76
N ASP A 338 27.07 26.43 -0.56
CA ASP A 338 28.24 27.29 -0.45
C ASP A 338 28.48 27.61 1.02
N GLN A 339 29.48 26.94 1.58
CA GLN A 339 29.81 27.09 2.99
C GLN A 339 30.50 28.41 3.27
N VAL A 340 31.23 28.96 2.29
CA VAL A 340 31.98 30.21 2.46
C VAL A 340 31.01 31.38 2.52
N GLU A 341 30.07 31.43 1.60
CA GLU A 341 29.01 32.46 1.56
C GLU A 341 27.80 32.12 2.46
N LYS A 342 27.82 30.94 3.10
CA LYS A 342 26.73 30.44 3.95
C LYS A 342 25.36 30.45 3.22
N LYS A 343 25.33 29.90 2.01
CA LYS A 343 24.16 29.88 1.15
C LYS A 343 23.86 28.48 0.64
N LEU A 344 22.57 28.16 0.55
CA LEU A 344 22.05 26.98 -0.12
C LEU A 344 21.34 27.40 -1.39
N THR A 345 21.82 26.97 -2.56
CA THR A 345 21.19 27.22 -3.86
C THR A 345 20.46 25.97 -4.33
N VAL A 346 19.15 26.08 -4.59
CA VAL A 346 18.29 24.96 -4.95
C VAL A 346 17.79 25.11 -6.40
N ASN A 347 18.18 24.17 -7.26
CA ASN A 347 17.77 24.17 -8.66
C ASN A 347 16.44 23.41 -8.86
N TRP A 348 16.21 22.38 -8.05
CA TRP A 348 15.01 21.54 -8.13
C TRP A 348 14.57 21.07 -6.75
N VAL A 349 13.27 20.93 -6.58
CA VAL A 349 12.65 20.40 -5.37
C VAL A 349 11.60 19.37 -5.73
N GLN A 350 11.49 18.30 -4.95
CA GLN A 350 10.52 17.25 -5.16
C GLN A 350 9.09 17.82 -5.17
N PRO A 351 8.26 17.49 -6.18
CA PRO A 351 6.87 17.95 -6.23
C PRO A 351 6.08 17.56 -4.99
N LYS A 352 5.29 18.48 -4.46
CA LYS A 352 4.34 18.23 -3.36
C LYS A 352 2.94 18.01 -3.91
N TYR A 353 2.14 17.27 -3.17
CA TYR A 353 0.70 17.16 -3.42
C TYR A 353 0.04 18.55 -3.29
N LEU A 354 -0.79 18.90 -4.26
CA LEU A 354 -1.47 20.18 -4.31
C LEU A 354 -2.81 20.08 -3.58
N ASP A 355 -2.87 20.64 -2.37
CA ASP A 355 -4.15 20.90 -1.71
C ASP A 355 -4.89 22.10 -2.33
N LYS A 356 -6.14 22.32 -1.96
CA LYS A 356 -6.97 23.41 -2.51
C LYS A 356 -6.31 24.79 -2.35
N GLN A 357 -5.64 25.04 -1.22
CA GLN A 357 -4.97 26.32 -0.97
C GLN A 357 -3.76 26.52 -1.89
N LYS A 358 -3.00 25.48 -2.13
CA LYS A 358 -1.86 25.51 -3.06
C LYS A 358 -2.30 25.67 -4.52
N ILE A 359 -3.47 25.10 -4.88
CA ILE A 359 -4.07 25.30 -6.21
C ILE A 359 -4.44 26.78 -6.40
N ILE A 360 -5.03 27.44 -5.39
CA ILE A 360 -5.34 28.86 -5.45
C ILE A 360 -4.05 29.70 -5.61
N LEU A 361 -3.02 29.43 -4.81
CA LEU A 361 -1.72 30.09 -4.96
C LEU A 361 -1.10 29.89 -6.35
N MET A 362 -1.29 28.72 -6.94
CA MET A 362 -0.84 28.44 -8.30
C MET A 362 -1.64 29.22 -9.32
N GLN A 363 -2.95 29.35 -9.15
CA GLN A 363 -3.83 30.19 -9.98
C GLN A 363 -3.39 31.64 -9.94
N ASP A 364 -3.12 32.21 -8.76
CA ASP A 364 -2.66 33.58 -8.60
C ASP A 364 -1.32 33.84 -9.31
N ARG A 365 -0.39 32.87 -9.24
CA ARG A 365 0.89 32.93 -9.95
C ARG A 365 0.71 32.90 -11.46
N PHE A 366 -0.18 32.07 -12.00
CA PHE A 366 -0.48 32.04 -13.42
C PHE A 366 -1.14 33.34 -13.88
N THR A 367 -2.07 33.89 -13.11
CA THR A 367 -2.71 35.18 -13.42
C THR A 367 -1.67 36.30 -13.48
N SER A 368 -0.80 36.41 -12.48
CA SER A 368 0.31 37.37 -12.48
C SER A 368 1.26 37.20 -13.68
N TRP A 369 1.52 35.95 -14.07
CA TRP A 369 2.38 35.66 -15.24
C TRP A 369 1.69 36.06 -16.55
N ILE A 370 0.38 35.82 -16.69
CA ILE A 370 -0.42 36.25 -17.84
C ILE A 370 -0.41 37.77 -17.97
N GLU A 371 -0.63 38.50 -16.87
CA GLU A 371 -0.59 39.98 -16.86
C GLU A 371 0.78 40.52 -17.31
N LYS A 372 1.87 39.92 -16.82
CA LYS A 372 3.22 40.30 -17.26
C LYS A 372 3.44 40.03 -18.73
N ALA A 373 3.00 38.85 -19.23
CA ALA A 373 3.12 38.49 -20.63
C ALA A 373 2.30 39.43 -21.53
N GLN A 374 1.08 39.79 -21.11
CA GLN A 374 0.23 40.75 -21.83
C GLN A 374 0.87 42.14 -21.88
N LYS A 375 1.48 42.61 -20.79
CA LYS A 375 2.19 43.87 -20.74
C LYS A 375 3.36 43.90 -21.73
N VAL A 376 4.20 42.85 -21.74
CA VAL A 376 5.32 42.72 -22.67
C VAL A 376 4.84 42.69 -24.13
N LEU A 377 3.71 42.00 -24.39
CA LEU A 377 3.10 41.97 -25.72
C LEU A 377 2.63 43.37 -26.17
N GLY A 378 1.97 44.12 -25.24
CA GLY A 378 1.58 45.53 -25.52
C GLY A 378 2.79 46.42 -25.82
N ASP A 379 3.84 46.34 -24.97
CA ASP A 379 5.06 47.10 -25.16
C ASP A 379 5.75 46.78 -26.52
N LEU A 380 5.72 45.50 -26.95
CA LEU A 380 6.27 45.09 -28.27
C LEU A 380 5.41 45.56 -29.43
N GLN A 381 4.07 45.58 -29.29
CA GLN A 381 3.16 46.10 -30.32
C GLN A 381 3.33 47.61 -30.49
N ASP A 382 3.39 48.34 -29.38
CA ASP A 382 3.59 49.81 -29.42
C ASP A 382 4.93 50.21 -30.02
N ASN A 383 6.02 49.52 -29.63
CA ASN A 383 7.35 49.73 -30.18
C ASN A 383 7.44 49.29 -31.67
N GLY A 384 6.74 48.20 -32.07
CA GLY A 384 6.66 47.72 -33.45
C GLY A 384 5.94 48.72 -34.36
N ILE A 385 4.84 49.32 -33.89
CA ILE A 385 4.12 50.37 -34.63
C ILE A 385 5.00 51.61 -34.78
N ALA A 386 5.74 52.00 -33.75
CA ALA A 386 6.67 53.14 -33.82
C ALA A 386 7.79 52.92 -34.84
N LEU A 387 8.27 51.67 -35.04
CA LEU A 387 9.29 51.34 -36.03
C LEU A 387 8.74 51.29 -37.49
N LEU A 388 7.44 51.04 -37.67
CA LEU A 388 6.79 51.00 -38.98
C LEU A 388 6.36 52.41 -39.44
N ASN A 389 6.28 53.39 -38.54
CA ASN A 389 5.89 54.78 -38.81
C ASN A 389 7.11 55.71 -38.99
N ASN A 390 8.34 55.23 -38.85
CA ASN A 390 9.59 55.87 -39.23
C ASN A 390 10.18 55.22 -40.48
#